data_d686e2a82c6366d0b1e645e2d2b567d3
#
_entry.id   d686e2a82c6366d0b1e645e2d2b567d3
#
_cell.length_a   1.000
_cell.length_b   1.000
_cell.length_c   1.000
_cell.angle_alpha   90.00
_cell.angle_beta   90.00
_cell.angle_gamma   90.00
#
_symmetry.space_group_name_H-M   'P 1'
#
loop_
_entity.id
_entity.type
_entity.pdbx_description
1 polymer ?
#
loop_
_entity_poly.entity_id
_entity_poly.type
_entity_poly.pdbx_seq_one_letter_code
_entity_poly.pdbx_strand_id
1 'polypeptide(L)'
;MKSFTSRRFREMYENLPEEVKLCAKRAYQLFRRNPAHPGLNFKKIDNANDIYSARVGLGYRALGQIDGEDIVWFWIGPHAEYDKLL
;
A
#
# COMPACT_ATOMS: atom_id res chain seq x y z
N MET A 1 5.40 14.20 -2.84
CA MET A 1 5.55 12.80 -3.29
C MET A 1 4.41 12.44 -4.22
N LYS A 2 4.73 12.04 -5.43
CA LYS A 2 3.72 11.54 -6.36
C LYS A 2 3.55 10.04 -6.17
N SER A 3 2.34 9.57 -6.41
CA SER A 3 1.95 8.19 -6.16
C SER A 3 1.46 7.57 -7.46
N PHE A 4 2.02 6.43 -7.80
CA PHE A 4 1.68 5.67 -9.00
C PHE A 4 1.32 4.25 -8.62
N THR A 5 0.60 3.56 -9.51
CA THR A 5 0.29 2.14 -9.33
C THR A 5 0.80 1.36 -10.52
N SER A 6 1.36 0.18 -10.26
CA SER A 6 1.74 -0.72 -11.32
C SER A 6 0.49 -1.41 -11.89
N ARG A 7 0.63 -1.98 -13.09
CA ARG A 7 -0.44 -2.77 -13.69
C ARG A 7 -0.85 -3.93 -12.78
N ARG A 8 0.13 -4.62 -12.21
CA ARG A 8 -0.13 -5.73 -11.29
C ARG A 8 -0.93 -5.29 -10.08
N PHE A 9 -0.59 -4.13 -9.50
CA PHE A 9 -1.35 -3.59 -8.37
C PHE A 9 -2.80 -3.36 -8.76
N ARG A 10 -3.05 -2.77 -9.93
CA ARG A 10 -4.41 -2.49 -10.38
C ARG A 10 -5.23 -3.77 -10.59
N GLU A 11 -4.60 -4.82 -11.12
CA GLU A 11 -5.25 -6.12 -11.27
C GLU A 11 -5.59 -6.73 -9.91
N MET A 12 -4.68 -6.67 -8.96
CA MET A 12 -4.91 -7.16 -7.61
C MET A 12 -6.03 -6.36 -6.92
N TYR A 13 -6.03 -5.04 -7.08
CA TYR A 13 -7.06 -4.18 -6.52
C TYR A 13 -8.46 -4.56 -7.05
N GLU A 14 -8.58 -4.78 -8.36
CA GLU A 14 -9.86 -5.12 -8.96
C GLU A 14 -10.44 -6.44 -8.42
N ASN A 15 -9.59 -7.35 -7.97
CA ASN A 15 -10.02 -8.63 -7.41
C ASN A 15 -10.35 -8.59 -5.91
N LEU A 16 -10.22 -7.43 -5.27
CA LEU A 16 -10.55 -7.29 -3.85
C LEU A 16 -12.05 -7.20 -3.64
N PRO A 17 -12.55 -7.63 -2.46
CA PRO A 17 -13.94 -7.36 -2.08
C PRO A 17 -14.24 -5.86 -2.08
N GLU A 18 -15.47 -5.49 -2.39
CA GLU A 18 -15.86 -4.07 -2.50
C GLU A 18 -15.55 -3.26 -1.24
N GLU A 19 -15.78 -3.83 -0.06
CA GLU A 19 -15.48 -3.16 1.22
C GLU A 19 -13.99 -2.89 1.39
N VAL A 20 -13.15 -3.79 0.89
CA VAL A 20 -11.70 -3.61 0.94
C VAL A 20 -11.27 -2.54 -0.06
N LYS A 21 -11.89 -2.50 -1.24
CA LYS A 21 -11.64 -1.43 -2.21
C LYS A 21 -11.96 -0.05 -1.61
N LEU A 22 -13.04 0.07 -0.86
CA LEU A 22 -13.37 1.33 -0.17
C LEU A 22 -12.32 1.70 0.86
N CYS A 23 -11.85 0.72 1.63
CA CYS A 23 -10.76 0.93 2.58
C CYS A 23 -9.48 1.39 1.87
N ALA A 24 -9.18 0.79 0.74
CA ALA A 24 -8.01 1.15 -0.05
C ALA A 24 -8.10 2.59 -0.56
N LYS A 25 -9.27 3.01 -1.05
CA LYS A 25 -9.49 4.38 -1.48
C LYS A 25 -9.30 5.38 -0.35
N ARG A 26 -9.84 5.08 0.83
CA ARG A 26 -9.70 5.93 2.01
C ARG A 26 -8.25 6.02 2.45
N ALA A 27 -7.55 4.89 2.48
CA ALA A 27 -6.13 4.87 2.83
C ALA A 27 -5.31 5.70 1.84
N TYR A 28 -5.61 5.61 0.55
CA TYR A 28 -4.93 6.39 -0.47
C TYR A 28 -5.15 7.89 -0.29
N GLN A 29 -6.38 8.30 -0.02
CA GLN A 29 -6.69 9.72 0.24
C GLN A 29 -5.95 10.23 1.48
N LEU A 30 -5.89 9.40 2.51
CA LEU A 30 -5.18 9.73 3.74
C LEU A 30 -3.68 9.86 3.48
N PHE A 31 -3.11 8.93 2.72
CA PHE A 31 -1.70 8.95 2.34
C PHE A 31 -1.35 10.23 1.58
N ARG A 32 -2.21 10.65 0.66
CA ARG A 32 -1.99 11.88 -0.11
C ARG A 32 -1.97 13.12 0.77
N ARG A 33 -2.76 13.14 1.83
CA ARG A 33 -2.83 14.27 2.75
C ARG A 33 -1.68 14.26 3.73
N ASN A 34 -1.38 13.11 4.29
CA ASN A 34 -0.38 12.96 5.34
C ASN A 34 0.14 11.53 5.39
N PRO A 35 1.25 11.24 4.70
CA PRO A 35 1.84 9.89 4.73
C PRO A 35 2.23 9.42 6.13
N ALA A 36 2.46 10.35 7.04
CA ALA A 36 2.84 10.03 8.43
C ALA A 36 1.64 9.76 9.34
N HIS A 37 0.41 9.78 8.81
CA HIS A 37 -0.77 9.56 9.65
C HIS A 37 -0.70 8.18 10.31
N PRO A 38 -0.91 8.09 11.65
CA PRO A 38 -0.77 6.84 12.39
C PRO A 38 -1.66 5.70 11.86
N GLY A 39 -2.84 6.04 11.33
CA GLY A 39 -3.77 5.05 10.79
C GLY A 39 -3.24 4.26 9.62
N LEU A 40 -2.27 4.80 8.89
CA LEU A 40 -1.64 4.12 7.75
C LEU A 40 -0.56 3.14 8.19
N ASN A 41 0.04 3.37 9.35
CA ASN A 41 1.21 2.61 9.78
C ASN A 41 2.21 2.45 8.62
N PHE A 42 2.47 3.56 7.92
CA PHE A 42 3.37 3.60 6.78
C PHE A 42 4.80 3.48 7.26
N LYS A 43 5.47 2.41 6.88
CA LYS A 43 6.81 2.12 7.38
C LYS A 43 7.65 1.39 6.35
N LYS A 44 8.95 1.63 6.41
CA LYS A 44 9.93 0.93 5.58
C LYS A 44 10.10 -0.51 6.09
N ILE A 45 9.98 -1.47 5.19
CA ILE A 45 10.12 -2.89 5.53
C ILE A 45 11.32 -3.54 4.86
N ASP A 46 11.92 -2.90 3.86
CA ASP A 46 13.11 -3.39 3.19
C ASP A 46 14.01 -2.20 2.87
N ASN A 47 15.13 -2.10 3.58
CA ASN A 47 16.07 -1.00 3.40
C ASN A 47 16.81 -1.06 2.07
N ALA A 48 17.13 -2.26 1.60
CA ALA A 48 17.92 -2.43 0.39
C ALA A 48 17.16 -1.97 -0.87
N ASN A 49 15.85 -2.16 -0.87
CA ASN A 49 15.00 -1.88 -2.04
C ASN A 49 14.03 -0.74 -1.83
N ASP A 50 14.12 -0.01 -0.72
CA ASP A 50 13.22 1.10 -0.40
C ASP A 50 11.74 0.74 -0.48
N ILE A 51 11.40 -0.42 0.07
CA ILE A 51 10.01 -0.90 0.07
C ILE A 51 9.33 -0.51 1.37
N TYR A 52 8.13 0.07 1.24
CA TYR A 52 7.30 0.50 2.35
C TYR A 52 5.98 -0.25 2.35
N SER A 53 5.41 -0.44 3.52
CA SER A 53 4.07 -0.98 3.66
C SER A 53 3.13 0.06 4.24
N ALA A 54 1.86 0.01 3.83
CA ALA A 54 0.80 0.83 4.36
C ALA A 54 -0.39 -0.06 4.73
N ARG A 55 -1.07 0.30 5.81
CA ARG A 55 -2.26 -0.41 6.27
C ARG A 55 -3.47 -0.05 5.41
N VAL A 56 -4.23 -1.06 5.03
CA VAL A 56 -5.48 -0.89 4.29
C VAL A 56 -6.59 -1.60 5.08
N GLY A 57 -7.38 -0.82 5.80
CA GLY A 57 -8.38 -1.40 6.70
C GLY A 57 -7.74 -2.25 7.79
N LEU A 58 -8.50 -3.19 8.34
CA LEU A 58 -8.02 -4.01 9.46
C LEU A 58 -7.20 -5.22 9.03
N GLY A 59 -7.45 -5.76 7.86
CA GLY A 59 -6.86 -7.05 7.48
C GLY A 59 -6.05 -7.03 6.20
N TYR A 60 -5.75 -5.85 5.64
CA TYR A 60 -5.06 -5.76 4.36
C TYR A 60 -3.86 -4.82 4.45
N ARG A 61 -2.91 -5.03 3.54
CA ARG A 61 -1.71 -4.22 3.41
C ARG A 61 -1.41 -3.91 1.95
N ALA A 62 -0.77 -2.77 1.70
CA ALA A 62 -0.25 -2.42 0.39
C ALA A 62 1.25 -2.21 0.49
N LEU A 63 1.97 -2.56 -0.57
CA LEU A 63 3.41 -2.37 -0.68
C LEU A 63 3.73 -1.40 -1.80
N GLY A 64 4.63 -0.47 -1.50
CA GLY A 64 5.11 0.50 -2.46
C GLY A 64 6.62 0.62 -2.42
N GLN A 65 7.20 0.94 -3.56
CA GLN A 65 8.63 1.15 -3.67
C GLN A 65 8.90 2.63 -3.94
N ILE A 66 9.79 3.22 -3.16
CA ILE A 66 10.23 4.60 -3.38
C ILE A 66 11.19 4.63 -4.56
N ASP A 67 10.93 5.55 -5.48
CA ASP A 67 11.78 5.81 -6.64
C ASP A 67 11.99 7.33 -6.71
N GLY A 68 13.12 7.78 -6.21
CA GLY A 68 13.39 9.20 -6.07
C GLY A 68 12.41 9.85 -5.10
N GLU A 69 11.61 10.79 -5.59
CA GLU A 69 10.60 11.48 -4.78
C GLU A 69 9.21 10.84 -4.91
N ASP A 70 9.09 9.79 -5.69
CA ASP A 70 7.81 9.15 -5.99
C ASP A 70 7.70 7.80 -5.32
N ILE A 71 6.47 7.28 -5.23
CA ILE A 71 6.23 5.92 -4.77
C ILE A 71 5.41 5.18 -5.82
N VAL A 72 5.79 3.93 -6.07
CA VAL A 72 5.05 3.04 -6.99
C VAL A 72 4.48 1.90 -6.17
N TRP A 73 3.17 1.85 -6.06
CA TRP A 73 2.46 0.76 -5.39
C TRP A 73 2.42 -0.45 -6.31
N PHE A 74 2.89 -1.60 -5.83
CA PHE A 74 3.04 -2.79 -6.67
C PHE A 74 2.36 -4.04 -6.12
N TRP A 75 1.82 -3.99 -4.89
CA TRP A 75 1.16 -5.14 -4.28
C TRP A 75 0.12 -4.67 -3.28
N ILE A 76 -1.01 -5.40 -3.24
CA ILE A 76 -2.04 -5.20 -2.22
C ILE A 76 -2.69 -6.55 -1.96
N GLY A 77 -2.89 -6.89 -0.69
CA GLY A 77 -3.50 -8.16 -0.35
C GLY A 77 -3.70 -8.32 1.15
N PRO A 78 -4.18 -9.50 1.56
CA PRO A 78 -4.43 -9.81 2.97
C PRO A 78 -3.14 -9.78 3.78
N HIS A 79 -3.28 -9.40 5.06
CA HIS A 79 -2.15 -9.35 6.00
C HIS A 79 -1.45 -10.71 6.12
N ALA A 80 -2.20 -11.81 6.07
CA ALA A 80 -1.60 -13.14 6.14
C ALA A 80 -0.66 -13.42 4.97
N GLU A 81 -0.99 -12.95 3.77
CA GLU A 81 -0.11 -13.09 2.62
C GLU A 81 1.06 -12.12 2.68
N TYR A 82 0.83 -10.92 3.21
CA TYR A 82 1.89 -9.96 3.46
C TYR A 82 2.96 -10.57 4.38
N ASP A 83 2.55 -11.25 5.45
CA ASP A 83 3.50 -11.89 6.37
C ASP A 83 4.38 -12.94 5.68
N LYS A 84 3.86 -13.61 4.67
CA LYS A 84 4.64 -14.60 3.91
C LYS A 84 5.69 -13.97 3.01
N LEU A 85 5.52 -12.71 2.64
CA LEU A 85 6.48 -11.99 1.82
C LEU A 85 7.69 -11.52 2.61
N LEU A 86 7.57 -11.46 3.91
CA LEU A 86 8.65 -11.07 4.80
C LEU A 86 9.41 -12.31 5.27
#